data_c78ff99957395e1558f5c2177c025978
#
_entry.id   c78ff99957395e1558f5c2177c025978
#
_cell.length_a   1.000
_cell.length_b   1.000
_cell.length_c   1.000
_cell.angle_alpha   90.00
_cell.angle_beta   90.00
_cell.angle_gamma   90.00
#
_symmetry.space_group_name_H-M   'P 1'
#
loop_
_entity.id
_entity.type
_entity.pdbx_description
1 polymer ?
#
loop_
_entity_poly.entity_id
_entity_poly.type
_entity_poly.pdbx_seq_one_letter_code
_entity_poly.pdbx_strand_id
1 'polypeptide(L)'
;MPLSSDAPSWSRVAQAEATWRAPVLVTVVETKGSTPRKAGARMLVDADGACPVQDAALPHPEGTIGGGAVEAQAIRLAFEAWASAAPLVRRMALGAEMGMCCGGSMTFLAQPLIEQPTLIILGLGHVGAAVARLAAECGFRVVGVDPRTDLAEQVEPWLHQQVSDYDPETLASLPDGPHVHALVVTHDHALDQELVEALLERPLASLQMLGSQRKSIRCRTRLEAKGFPAQAIASLHAPAGLEIAAETPAEIAVALVGYLIKQRRG
;
A
#
# COMPACT_ATOMS: atom_id res chain seq x y z
N MET A 1 -6.31 26.87 -22.79
CA MET A 1 -7.08 27.38 -21.65
C MET A 1 -6.24 27.14 -20.40
N PRO A 2 -6.02 28.12 -19.53
CA PRO A 2 -5.36 27.87 -18.25
C PRO A 2 -6.21 26.91 -17.44
N LEU A 3 -5.55 25.90 -16.82
CA LEU A 3 -6.17 25.04 -15.80
C LEU A 3 -6.76 25.94 -14.70
N SER A 4 -7.95 25.61 -14.17
CA SER A 4 -8.57 26.40 -13.13
C SER A 4 -7.60 26.57 -11.96
N SER A 5 -7.53 27.77 -11.38
CA SER A 5 -6.67 28.08 -10.22
C SER A 5 -6.87 27.17 -9.01
N ASP A 6 -7.96 26.40 -9.01
CA ASP A 6 -8.41 25.57 -7.89
C ASP A 6 -8.00 24.09 -8.04
N ALA A 7 -7.31 23.71 -9.14
CA ALA A 7 -6.83 22.35 -9.30
C ALA A 7 -5.50 22.14 -8.52
N PRO A 8 -5.32 21.02 -7.82
CA PRO A 8 -4.05 20.74 -7.13
C PRO A 8 -2.90 20.74 -8.13
N SER A 9 -1.78 21.36 -7.76
CA SER A 9 -0.55 21.32 -8.56
C SER A 9 0.06 19.92 -8.56
N TRP A 10 0.88 19.61 -9.56
CA TRP A 10 1.56 18.30 -9.60
C TRP A 10 2.52 18.10 -8.44
N SER A 11 3.14 19.16 -7.90
CA SER A 11 3.94 19.08 -6.68
C SER A 11 3.09 18.73 -5.46
N ARG A 12 1.84 19.24 -5.40
CA ARG A 12 0.91 18.87 -4.34
C ARG A 12 0.41 17.43 -4.46
N VAL A 13 0.20 16.95 -5.69
CA VAL A 13 -0.12 15.53 -5.95
C VAL A 13 1.01 14.62 -5.45
N ALA A 14 2.27 14.92 -5.80
CA ALA A 14 3.43 14.17 -5.32
C ALA A 14 3.59 14.22 -3.78
N GLN A 15 3.30 15.37 -3.17
CA GLN A 15 3.31 15.50 -1.72
C GLN A 15 2.21 14.65 -1.06
N ALA A 16 0.99 14.64 -1.63
CA ALA A 16 -0.11 13.81 -1.12
C ALA A 16 0.22 12.31 -1.23
N GLU A 17 0.81 11.88 -2.35
CA GLU A 17 1.31 10.51 -2.53
C GLU A 17 2.28 10.11 -1.40
N ALA A 18 3.16 11.01 -0.99
CA ALA A 18 4.18 10.75 0.02
C ALA A 18 3.69 10.88 1.48
N THR A 19 2.60 11.61 1.74
CA THR A 19 2.22 11.99 3.11
C THR A 19 0.81 11.56 3.53
N TRP A 20 -0.09 11.30 2.59
CA TRP A 20 -1.45 10.86 2.89
C TRP A 20 -1.52 9.33 2.98
N ARG A 21 -2.46 8.82 3.78
CA ARG A 21 -2.63 7.37 3.94
C ARG A 21 -3.30 6.71 2.75
N ALA A 22 -4.25 7.41 2.14
CA ALA A 22 -5.07 6.87 1.06
C ALA A 22 -5.32 7.91 -0.05
N PRO A 23 -4.25 8.49 -0.64
CA PRO A 23 -4.40 9.56 -1.62
C PRO A 23 -4.99 9.06 -2.93
N VAL A 24 -6.05 9.71 -3.38
CA VAL A 24 -6.70 9.43 -4.66
C VAL A 24 -6.83 10.72 -5.46
N LEU A 25 -6.31 10.73 -6.69
CA LEU A 25 -6.53 11.82 -7.64
C LEU A 25 -7.79 11.54 -8.45
N VAL A 26 -8.77 12.43 -8.34
CA VAL A 26 -9.98 12.40 -9.18
C VAL A 26 -9.86 13.46 -10.26
N THR A 27 -10.00 13.03 -11.52
CA THR A 27 -9.89 13.88 -12.71
C THR A 27 -11.16 13.79 -13.54
N VAL A 28 -11.69 14.93 -13.97
CA VAL A 28 -12.74 14.99 -15.01
C VAL A 28 -12.10 14.72 -16.37
N VAL A 29 -12.41 13.59 -16.98
CA VAL A 29 -11.81 13.19 -18.28
C VAL A 29 -12.68 13.56 -19.48
N GLU A 30 -14.00 13.60 -19.30
CA GLU A 30 -14.95 13.98 -20.36
C GLU A 30 -16.14 14.74 -19.80
N THR A 31 -16.68 15.68 -20.57
CA THR A 31 -17.94 16.38 -20.24
C THR A 31 -18.82 16.49 -21.47
N LYS A 32 -20.15 16.30 -21.30
CA LYS A 32 -21.17 16.50 -22.35
C LYS A 32 -22.29 17.38 -21.80
N GLY A 33 -22.74 18.33 -22.59
CA GLY A 33 -23.79 19.28 -22.23
C GLY A 33 -23.31 20.31 -21.19
N SER A 34 -24.24 20.84 -20.40
CA SER A 34 -23.95 21.80 -19.34
C SER A 34 -23.36 21.09 -18.11
N THR A 35 -22.18 21.49 -17.70
CA THR A 35 -21.44 20.87 -16.58
C THR A 35 -20.79 21.91 -15.72
N PRO A 36 -20.70 21.72 -14.39
CA PRO A 36 -20.11 22.70 -13.45
C PRO A 36 -18.62 22.94 -13.67
N ARG A 37 -17.91 21.92 -14.12
CA ARG A 37 -16.48 22.03 -14.49
C ARG A 37 -16.23 21.32 -15.81
N LYS A 38 -15.11 21.64 -16.45
CA LYS A 38 -14.68 21.06 -17.74
C LYS A 38 -13.67 19.93 -17.52
N ALA A 39 -13.44 19.15 -18.58
CA ALA A 39 -12.37 18.16 -18.62
C ALA A 39 -11.03 18.79 -18.20
N GLY A 40 -10.23 18.07 -17.41
CA GLY A 40 -8.99 18.52 -16.81
C GLY A 40 -9.15 19.10 -15.39
N ALA A 41 -10.37 19.35 -14.89
CA ALA A 41 -10.59 19.68 -13.49
C ALA A 41 -10.21 18.50 -12.61
N ARG A 42 -9.58 18.78 -11.46
CA ARG A 42 -9.01 17.75 -10.57
C ARG A 42 -9.26 18.09 -9.11
N MET A 43 -9.36 17.04 -8.30
CA MET A 43 -9.33 17.14 -6.84
C MET A 43 -8.53 15.96 -6.26
N LEU A 44 -7.93 16.16 -5.10
CA LEU A 44 -7.30 15.13 -4.29
C LEU A 44 -8.23 14.77 -3.14
N VAL A 45 -8.37 13.48 -2.90
CA VAL A 45 -9.19 12.90 -1.81
C VAL A 45 -8.30 12.00 -0.97
N ASP A 46 -8.29 12.17 0.35
CA ASP A 46 -7.76 11.16 1.26
C ASP A 46 -8.88 10.17 1.58
N ALA A 47 -8.80 9.00 0.99
CA ALA A 47 -9.81 7.93 1.10
C ALA A 47 -9.49 6.95 2.23
N ASP A 48 -8.88 7.44 3.34
CA ASP A 48 -8.51 6.61 4.49
C ASP A 48 -9.74 6.05 5.22
N GLY A 49 -9.70 4.76 5.55
CA GLY A 49 -10.74 4.05 6.27
C GLY A 49 -11.97 3.67 5.43
N ALA A 50 -13.10 3.50 6.10
CA ALA A 50 -14.37 3.15 5.45
C ALA A 50 -15.06 4.39 4.88
N CYS A 51 -15.64 4.27 3.67
CA CYS A 51 -16.39 5.36 3.06
C CYS A 51 -17.59 5.75 3.94
N PRO A 52 -17.70 7.02 4.39
CA PRO A 52 -18.82 7.48 5.19
C PRO A 52 -20.17 7.33 4.45
N VAL A 53 -21.21 6.90 5.16
CA VAL A 53 -22.56 6.76 4.59
C VAL A 53 -23.20 8.12 4.34
N GLN A 54 -23.01 9.07 5.25
CA GLN A 54 -23.54 10.42 5.15
C GLN A 54 -22.61 11.36 4.40
N ASP A 55 -23.12 12.13 3.45
CA ASP A 55 -22.32 13.07 2.67
C ASP A 55 -21.63 14.14 3.52
N ALA A 56 -22.27 14.56 4.62
CA ALA A 56 -21.67 15.53 5.55
C ALA A 56 -20.42 15.03 6.28
N ALA A 57 -20.18 13.70 6.29
CA ALA A 57 -19.00 13.09 6.91
C ALA A 57 -17.91 12.71 5.88
N LEU A 58 -18.14 13.00 4.59
CA LEU A 58 -17.11 12.77 3.57
C LEU A 58 -15.91 13.72 3.78
N PRO A 59 -14.69 13.30 3.49
CA PRO A 59 -13.52 14.15 3.60
C PRO A 59 -13.62 15.35 2.66
N HIS A 60 -13.09 16.49 3.10
CA HIS A 60 -12.98 17.67 2.23
C HIS A 60 -11.84 17.44 1.21
N PRO A 61 -12.16 17.48 -0.10
CA PRO A 61 -11.12 17.31 -1.11
C PRO A 61 -10.27 18.60 -1.24
N GLU A 62 -9.02 18.43 -1.66
CA GLU A 62 -8.24 19.55 -2.15
C GLU A 62 -8.48 19.76 -3.66
N GLY A 63 -8.88 20.96 -4.04
CA GLY A 63 -9.36 21.27 -5.37
C GLY A 63 -10.86 20.99 -5.53
N THR A 64 -11.38 21.13 -6.74
CA THR A 64 -12.82 20.96 -7.00
C THR A 64 -13.11 20.47 -8.41
N ILE A 65 -14.12 19.64 -8.52
CA ILE A 65 -14.66 19.13 -9.80
C ILE A 65 -16.09 19.61 -10.05
N GLY A 66 -16.62 20.54 -9.22
CA GLY A 66 -17.92 21.16 -9.44
C GLY A 66 -18.80 21.34 -8.22
N GLY A 67 -18.41 20.83 -7.05
CA GLY A 67 -19.13 20.99 -5.79
C GLY A 67 -20.36 20.09 -5.63
N GLY A 68 -20.92 20.13 -4.42
CA GLY A 68 -22.21 19.49 -4.08
C GLY A 68 -22.26 17.99 -4.35
N ALA A 69 -23.39 17.53 -4.88
CA ALA A 69 -23.66 16.11 -5.10
C ALA A 69 -22.65 15.44 -6.07
N VAL A 70 -22.08 16.18 -7.02
CA VAL A 70 -21.06 15.64 -7.95
C VAL A 70 -19.79 15.27 -7.20
N GLU A 71 -19.33 16.14 -6.31
CA GLU A 71 -18.15 15.87 -5.50
C GLU A 71 -18.38 14.72 -4.53
N ALA A 72 -19.54 14.66 -3.87
CA ALA A 72 -19.89 13.55 -2.98
C ALA A 72 -19.82 12.20 -3.70
N GLN A 73 -20.35 12.09 -4.90
CA GLN A 73 -20.28 10.86 -5.71
C GLN A 73 -18.85 10.55 -6.17
N ALA A 74 -18.07 11.54 -6.52
CA ALA A 74 -16.71 11.35 -6.95
C ALA A 74 -15.76 11.01 -5.77
N ILE A 75 -16.05 11.51 -4.56
CA ILE A 75 -15.35 11.08 -3.34
C ILE A 75 -15.67 9.61 -3.05
N ARG A 76 -16.93 9.17 -3.17
CA ARG A 76 -17.28 7.74 -3.02
C ARG A 76 -16.54 6.86 -4.03
N LEU A 77 -16.44 7.32 -5.28
CA LEU A 77 -15.65 6.64 -6.31
C LEU A 77 -14.16 6.56 -5.92
N ALA A 78 -13.63 7.58 -5.24
CA ALA A 78 -12.26 7.56 -4.74
C ALA A 78 -12.05 6.46 -3.68
N PHE A 79 -12.98 6.30 -2.72
CA PHE A 79 -12.92 5.20 -1.75
C PHE A 79 -13.01 3.81 -2.42
N GLU A 80 -13.87 3.65 -3.43
CA GLU A 80 -13.95 2.40 -4.19
C GLU A 80 -12.65 2.10 -4.94
N ALA A 81 -12.06 3.12 -5.58
CA ALA A 81 -10.80 3.00 -6.29
C ALA A 81 -9.64 2.62 -5.35
N TRP A 82 -9.59 3.26 -4.17
CA TRP A 82 -8.61 2.92 -3.14
C TRP A 82 -8.76 1.49 -2.65
N ALA A 83 -9.98 1.07 -2.30
CA ALA A 83 -10.27 -0.27 -1.81
C ALA A 83 -9.95 -1.37 -2.84
N SER A 84 -10.10 -1.07 -4.14
CA SER A 84 -9.73 -2.00 -5.22
C SER A 84 -8.26 -1.92 -5.64
N ALA A 85 -7.48 -0.98 -5.07
CA ALA A 85 -6.11 -0.68 -5.47
C ALA A 85 -5.93 -0.49 -7.00
N ALA A 86 -6.97 0.01 -7.68
CA ALA A 86 -7.01 0.15 -9.14
C ALA A 86 -7.71 1.44 -9.57
N PRO A 87 -7.28 2.06 -10.69
CA PRO A 87 -8.00 3.18 -11.26
C PRO A 87 -9.42 2.78 -11.69
N LEU A 88 -10.40 3.62 -11.35
CA LEU A 88 -11.79 3.44 -11.76
C LEU A 88 -12.25 4.60 -12.64
N VAL A 89 -12.98 4.27 -13.71
CA VAL A 89 -13.64 5.25 -14.58
C VAL A 89 -15.13 5.13 -14.40
N ARG A 90 -15.80 6.26 -14.14
CA ARG A 90 -17.27 6.29 -13.99
C ARG A 90 -17.86 7.51 -14.70
N ARG A 91 -18.89 7.27 -15.49
CA ARG A 91 -19.73 8.32 -16.07
C ARG A 91 -20.92 8.58 -15.16
N MET A 92 -21.20 9.86 -14.89
CA MET A 92 -22.32 10.33 -14.09
C MET A 92 -23.18 11.30 -14.91
N ALA A 93 -24.49 11.08 -14.95
CA ALA A 93 -25.45 12.00 -15.53
C ALA A 93 -25.82 13.06 -14.48
N LEU A 94 -25.80 14.33 -14.87
CA LEU A 94 -26.13 15.47 -13.99
C LEU A 94 -27.62 15.83 -14.15
N GLY A 95 -28.49 14.95 -13.63
CA GLY A 95 -29.94 15.10 -13.73
C GLY A 95 -30.61 15.53 -12.45
N ALA A 96 -31.95 15.62 -12.50
CA ALA A 96 -32.79 15.97 -11.36
C ALA A 96 -32.64 14.99 -10.17
N GLU A 97 -32.28 13.73 -10.41
CA GLU A 97 -31.98 12.72 -9.38
C GLU A 97 -30.80 13.10 -8.48
N MET A 98 -29.89 13.95 -8.98
CA MET A 98 -28.76 14.51 -8.22
C MET A 98 -29.06 15.93 -7.69
N GLY A 99 -30.30 16.40 -7.76
CA GLY A 99 -30.65 17.79 -7.40
C GLY A 99 -30.01 18.85 -8.31
N MET A 100 -29.60 18.51 -9.54
CA MET A 100 -28.91 19.40 -10.46
C MET A 100 -29.77 19.76 -11.67
N CYS A 101 -29.78 21.05 -12.03
CA CYS A 101 -30.48 21.58 -13.20
C CYS A 101 -29.65 21.46 -14.51
N CYS A 102 -28.45 20.90 -14.46
CA CYS A 102 -27.48 21.06 -15.54
C CYS A 102 -27.67 20.16 -16.74
N GLY A 103 -28.42 19.04 -16.67
CA GLY A 103 -28.78 18.16 -17.80
C GLY A 103 -27.59 17.57 -18.62
N GLY A 104 -26.35 17.76 -18.15
CA GLY A 104 -25.14 17.25 -18.78
C GLY A 104 -24.67 15.90 -18.21
N SER A 105 -23.49 15.45 -18.64
CA SER A 105 -22.80 14.31 -18.02
C SER A 105 -21.31 14.58 -17.89
N MET A 106 -20.70 13.98 -16.86
CA MET A 106 -19.26 14.04 -16.60
C MET A 106 -18.72 12.62 -16.45
N THR A 107 -17.55 12.36 -16.97
CA THR A 107 -16.80 11.12 -16.77
C THR A 107 -15.60 11.42 -15.89
N PHE A 108 -15.45 10.64 -14.83
CA PHE A 108 -14.38 10.76 -13.84
C PHE A 108 -13.44 9.59 -13.92
N LEU A 109 -12.16 9.86 -13.78
CA LEU A 109 -11.11 8.89 -13.45
C LEU A 109 -10.73 9.12 -11.99
N ALA A 110 -10.98 8.14 -11.14
CA ALA A 110 -10.42 8.07 -9.79
C ALA A 110 -9.18 7.18 -9.83
N GLN A 111 -8.02 7.76 -9.57
CA GLN A 111 -6.73 7.10 -9.63
C GLN A 111 -6.10 7.08 -8.24
N PRO A 112 -6.03 5.92 -7.56
CA PRO A 112 -5.25 5.77 -6.35
C PRO A 112 -3.80 6.12 -6.64
N LEU A 113 -3.21 7.01 -5.83
CA LEU A 113 -1.79 7.30 -5.85
C LEU A 113 -1.11 6.29 -4.93
N ILE A 114 -1.10 5.04 -5.38
CA ILE A 114 -0.48 3.96 -4.64
C ILE A 114 1.01 4.07 -4.87
N GLU A 115 1.76 4.29 -3.81
CA GLU A 115 3.22 4.15 -3.85
C GLU A 115 3.60 2.78 -4.44
N GLN A 116 4.76 2.72 -5.06
CA GLN A 116 5.31 1.42 -5.47
C GLN A 116 5.23 0.45 -4.27
N PRO A 117 4.78 -0.80 -4.48
CA PRO A 117 4.69 -1.75 -3.39
C PRO A 117 6.04 -1.85 -2.70
N THR A 118 6.03 -1.64 -1.39
CA THR A 118 7.25 -1.64 -0.58
C THR A 118 7.44 -2.99 0.06
N LEU A 119 8.66 -3.52 0.03
CA LEU A 119 9.07 -4.71 0.75
C LEU A 119 10.13 -4.35 1.80
N ILE A 120 9.79 -4.54 3.06
CA ILE A 120 10.73 -4.48 4.17
C ILE A 120 11.33 -5.86 4.36
N ILE A 121 12.66 -5.98 4.30
CA ILE A 121 13.39 -7.23 4.53
C ILE A 121 14.19 -7.08 5.81
N LEU A 122 13.79 -7.84 6.84
CA LEU A 122 14.50 -7.89 8.12
C LEU A 122 15.44 -9.10 8.10
N GLY A 123 16.72 -8.80 7.84
CA GLY A 123 17.80 -9.76 7.61
C GLY A 123 18.28 -9.79 6.16
N LEU A 124 19.49 -9.32 5.91
CA LEU A 124 20.12 -9.25 4.59
C LEU A 124 21.16 -10.36 4.35
N GLY A 125 21.03 -11.52 5.03
CA GLY A 125 21.81 -12.71 4.73
C GLY A 125 21.55 -13.25 3.31
N HIS A 126 22.09 -14.42 2.97
CA HIS A 126 22.03 -14.98 1.61
C HIS A 126 20.62 -15.00 1.00
N VAL A 127 19.59 -15.35 1.78
CA VAL A 127 18.20 -15.35 1.30
C VAL A 127 17.68 -13.92 1.17
N GLY A 128 17.87 -13.09 2.19
CA GLY A 128 17.43 -11.68 2.16
C GLY A 128 18.03 -10.90 0.99
N ALA A 129 19.31 -11.12 0.70
CA ALA A 129 20.00 -10.53 -0.43
C ALA A 129 19.42 -10.97 -1.79
N ALA A 130 19.14 -12.27 -1.94
CA ALA A 130 18.52 -12.80 -3.15
C ALA A 130 17.09 -12.26 -3.35
N VAL A 131 16.33 -12.11 -2.24
CA VAL A 131 14.99 -11.50 -2.26
C VAL A 131 15.07 -10.02 -2.60
N ALA A 132 15.98 -9.25 -2.01
CA ALA A 132 16.13 -7.83 -2.27
C ALA A 132 16.33 -7.56 -3.77
N ARG A 133 17.26 -8.28 -4.39
CA ARG A 133 17.52 -8.19 -5.82
C ARG A 133 16.29 -8.52 -6.65
N LEU A 134 15.68 -9.68 -6.45
CA LEU A 134 14.56 -10.14 -7.27
C LEU A 134 13.31 -9.26 -7.07
N ALA A 135 13.04 -8.80 -5.84
CA ALA A 135 11.94 -7.91 -5.54
C ALA A 135 12.10 -6.54 -6.23
N ALA A 136 13.31 -5.96 -6.22
CA ALA A 136 13.59 -4.71 -6.92
C ALA A 136 13.38 -4.87 -8.45
N GLU A 137 13.87 -5.96 -9.06
CA GLU A 137 13.64 -6.27 -10.47
C GLU A 137 12.13 -6.48 -10.79
N CYS A 138 11.34 -6.94 -9.80
CA CYS A 138 9.88 -7.07 -9.90
C CYS A 138 9.11 -5.79 -9.59
N GLY A 139 9.79 -4.65 -9.38
CA GLY A 139 9.19 -3.33 -9.18
C GLY A 139 8.72 -3.06 -7.75
N PHE A 140 9.29 -3.73 -6.74
CA PHE A 140 9.11 -3.37 -5.34
C PHE A 140 10.15 -2.32 -4.94
N ARG A 141 9.74 -1.36 -4.12
CA ARG A 141 10.63 -0.51 -3.35
C ARG A 141 11.16 -1.32 -2.17
N VAL A 142 12.46 -1.55 -2.10
CA VAL A 142 13.05 -2.44 -1.07
C VAL A 142 13.66 -1.63 0.05
N VAL A 143 13.22 -1.89 1.28
CA VAL A 143 13.81 -1.39 2.53
C VAL A 143 14.52 -2.55 3.21
N GLY A 144 15.83 -2.49 3.29
CA GLY A 144 16.66 -3.52 3.93
C GLY A 144 17.00 -3.14 5.37
N VAL A 145 16.75 -4.03 6.32
CA VAL A 145 17.07 -3.86 7.75
C VAL A 145 18.05 -4.94 8.17
N ASP A 146 19.29 -4.57 8.47
CA ASP A 146 20.31 -5.46 9.01
C ASP A 146 21.42 -4.63 9.69
N PRO A 147 21.78 -4.90 10.95
CA PRO A 147 22.87 -4.19 11.64
C PRO A 147 24.27 -4.49 11.07
N ARG A 148 24.41 -5.54 10.27
CA ARG A 148 25.67 -5.92 9.62
C ARG A 148 25.84 -5.13 8.35
N THR A 149 26.64 -4.09 8.40
CA THR A 149 26.85 -3.13 7.29
C THR A 149 27.47 -3.79 6.05
N ASP A 150 28.35 -4.76 6.22
CA ASP A 150 29.00 -5.52 5.14
C ASP A 150 27.98 -6.30 4.29
N LEU A 151 26.92 -6.81 4.87
CA LEU A 151 25.84 -7.48 4.13
C LEU A 151 24.96 -6.47 3.39
N ALA A 152 24.68 -5.35 4.01
CA ALA A 152 23.87 -4.31 3.40
C ALA A 152 24.58 -3.67 2.19
N GLU A 153 25.90 -3.44 2.26
CA GLU A 153 26.71 -2.95 1.15
C GLU A 153 26.66 -3.88 -0.08
N GLN A 154 26.59 -5.20 0.12
CA GLN A 154 26.49 -6.17 -0.98
C GLN A 154 25.18 -6.10 -1.75
N VAL A 155 24.12 -5.56 -1.14
CA VAL A 155 22.76 -5.45 -1.73
C VAL A 155 22.33 -4.01 -1.98
N GLU A 156 23.18 -3.04 -1.65
CA GLU A 156 22.92 -1.60 -1.78
C GLU A 156 22.32 -1.19 -3.14
N PRO A 157 22.75 -1.73 -4.30
CA PRO A 157 22.18 -1.35 -5.60
C PRO A 157 20.68 -1.66 -5.76
N TRP A 158 20.14 -2.55 -4.94
CA TRP A 158 18.72 -2.95 -4.98
C TRP A 158 17.91 -2.39 -3.81
N LEU A 159 18.55 -1.72 -2.86
CA LEU A 159 17.89 -1.09 -1.73
C LEU A 159 17.49 0.34 -2.08
N HIS A 160 16.25 0.69 -1.79
CA HIS A 160 15.80 2.07 -1.78
C HIS A 160 16.20 2.78 -0.47
N GLN A 161 16.20 2.02 0.63
CA GLN A 161 16.60 2.48 1.95
C GLN A 161 17.28 1.34 2.70
N GLN A 162 18.36 1.69 3.40
CA GLN A 162 19.03 0.81 4.35
C GLN A 162 18.80 1.31 5.77
N VAL A 163 18.55 0.37 6.68
CA VAL A 163 18.36 0.62 8.11
C VAL A 163 19.25 -0.36 8.87
N SER A 164 20.00 0.13 9.86
CA SER A 164 21.07 -0.61 10.51
C SER A 164 20.77 -1.06 11.94
N ASP A 165 19.51 -1.07 12.35
CA ASP A 165 19.10 -1.49 13.68
C ASP A 165 17.71 -2.14 13.70
N TYR A 166 17.45 -2.95 14.75
CA TYR A 166 16.17 -3.58 15.03
C TYR A 166 15.51 -3.04 16.30
N ASP A 167 15.99 -1.91 16.84
CA ASP A 167 15.40 -1.31 18.02
C ASP A 167 13.94 -0.88 17.80
N PRO A 168 13.12 -0.78 18.87
CA PRO A 168 11.70 -0.47 18.75
C PRO A 168 11.40 0.86 18.07
N GLU A 169 12.25 1.89 18.24
CA GLU A 169 12.08 3.22 17.64
C GLU A 169 12.31 3.13 16.11
N THR A 170 13.37 2.46 15.72
CA THR A 170 13.68 2.17 14.32
C THR A 170 12.56 1.37 13.66
N LEU A 171 12.11 0.28 14.27
CA LEU A 171 10.99 -0.52 13.74
C LEU A 171 9.69 0.29 13.62
N ALA A 172 9.40 1.17 14.57
CA ALA A 172 8.23 2.04 14.51
C ALA A 172 8.30 3.07 13.37
N SER A 173 9.52 3.48 12.96
CA SER A 173 9.76 4.44 11.85
C SER A 173 9.67 3.81 10.46
N LEU A 174 9.68 2.48 10.34
CA LEU A 174 9.55 1.79 9.06
C LEU A 174 8.20 2.11 8.41
N PRO A 175 8.12 2.13 7.07
CA PRO A 175 6.86 2.35 6.36
C PRO A 175 5.80 1.31 6.77
N ASP A 176 4.53 1.70 6.70
CA ASP A 176 3.38 0.82 6.84
C ASP A 176 2.29 1.18 5.82
N GLY A 177 1.22 0.40 5.77
CA GLY A 177 0.09 0.63 4.88
C GLY A 177 -0.27 -0.58 4.00
N PRO A 178 -1.37 -0.48 3.24
CA PRO A 178 -1.93 -1.59 2.48
C PRO A 178 -1.09 -2.03 1.28
N HIS A 179 -0.01 -1.33 0.96
CA HIS A 179 0.96 -1.64 -0.10
C HIS A 179 2.33 -2.04 0.44
N VAL A 180 2.46 -2.13 1.78
CA VAL A 180 3.72 -2.48 2.45
C VAL A 180 3.70 -3.94 2.88
N HIS A 181 4.70 -4.68 2.45
CA HIS A 181 4.94 -6.07 2.80
C HIS A 181 6.17 -6.15 3.71
N ALA A 182 6.18 -7.08 4.65
CA ALA A 182 7.35 -7.34 5.49
C ALA A 182 7.75 -8.82 5.43
N LEU A 183 9.06 -9.06 5.41
CA LEU A 183 9.68 -10.38 5.42
C LEU A 183 10.71 -10.46 6.54
N VAL A 184 10.49 -11.35 7.48
CA VAL A 184 11.44 -11.68 8.54
C VAL A 184 12.26 -12.90 8.11
N VAL A 185 13.58 -12.71 7.95
CA VAL A 185 14.50 -13.72 7.41
C VAL A 185 15.88 -13.63 8.07
N THR A 186 15.91 -13.38 9.39
CA THR A 186 17.18 -13.31 10.14
C THR A 186 17.77 -14.69 10.38
N HIS A 187 18.98 -14.73 10.90
CA HIS A 187 19.66 -15.98 11.30
C HIS A 187 19.33 -16.40 12.74
N ASP A 188 18.68 -15.52 13.51
CA ASP A 188 18.35 -15.72 14.92
C ASP A 188 16.83 -15.96 15.13
N HIS A 189 16.50 -17.11 15.67
CA HIS A 189 15.10 -17.49 15.89
C HIS A 189 14.41 -16.70 17.02
N ALA A 190 15.16 -16.18 18.01
CA ALA A 190 14.62 -15.35 19.06
C ALA A 190 14.27 -13.98 18.49
N LEU A 191 15.20 -13.39 17.73
CA LEU A 191 15.00 -12.14 17.03
C LEU A 191 13.85 -12.22 16.03
N ASP A 192 13.73 -13.31 15.24
CA ASP A 192 12.60 -13.47 14.34
C ASP A 192 11.25 -13.40 15.06
N GLN A 193 11.15 -13.98 16.25
CA GLN A 193 9.94 -13.91 17.07
C GLN A 193 9.63 -12.47 17.52
N GLU A 194 10.63 -11.74 18.00
CA GLU A 194 10.50 -10.34 18.45
C GLU A 194 10.09 -9.42 17.30
N LEU A 195 10.69 -9.60 16.11
CA LEU A 195 10.37 -8.83 14.92
C LEU A 195 8.94 -9.11 14.41
N VAL A 196 8.52 -10.38 14.45
CA VAL A 196 7.12 -10.72 14.12
C VAL A 196 6.16 -10.05 15.10
N GLU A 197 6.42 -10.11 16.41
CA GLU A 197 5.60 -9.46 17.42
C GLU A 197 5.48 -7.95 17.22
N ALA A 198 6.59 -7.28 16.90
CA ALA A 198 6.62 -5.83 16.64
C ALA A 198 5.83 -5.41 15.38
N LEU A 199 5.72 -6.31 14.39
CA LEU A 199 5.11 -6.00 13.10
C LEU A 199 3.69 -6.54 12.93
N LEU A 200 3.26 -7.50 13.75
CA LEU A 200 2.03 -8.29 13.54
C LEU A 200 0.75 -7.45 13.57
N GLU A 201 0.71 -6.41 14.40
CA GLU A 201 -0.46 -5.52 14.53
C GLU A 201 -0.36 -4.25 13.67
N ARG A 202 0.71 -4.11 12.89
CA ARG A 202 0.85 -2.98 11.97
C ARG A 202 -0.03 -3.19 10.72
N PRO A 203 -0.53 -2.11 10.11
CA PRO A 203 -1.37 -2.18 8.92
C PRO A 203 -0.53 -2.53 7.67
N LEU A 204 -0.05 -3.77 7.59
CA LEU A 204 0.74 -4.28 6.47
C LEU A 204 -0.12 -5.06 5.48
N ALA A 205 0.22 -4.99 4.19
CA ALA A 205 -0.38 -5.84 3.16
C ALA A 205 -0.11 -7.34 3.42
N SER A 206 1.08 -7.67 3.89
CA SER A 206 1.43 -9.02 4.37
C SER A 206 2.63 -9.01 5.29
N LEU A 207 2.65 -9.93 6.25
CA LEU A 207 3.82 -10.25 7.06
C LEU A 207 4.21 -11.72 6.83
N GLN A 208 5.45 -11.94 6.39
CA GLN A 208 5.99 -13.27 6.15
C GLN A 208 7.15 -13.56 7.11
N MET A 209 7.26 -14.81 7.56
CA MET A 209 8.43 -15.28 8.34
C MET A 209 9.01 -16.54 7.70
N LEU A 210 10.29 -16.49 7.31
CA LEU A 210 11.01 -17.64 6.79
C LEU A 210 11.29 -18.64 7.90
N GLY A 211 11.04 -19.92 7.63
CA GLY A 211 11.34 -20.99 8.55
C GLY A 211 10.61 -22.29 8.22
N SER A 212 10.97 -23.35 8.96
CA SER A 212 10.30 -24.65 8.85
C SER A 212 8.89 -24.60 9.44
N GLN A 213 8.06 -25.58 9.10
CA GLN A 213 6.73 -25.77 9.68
C GLN A 213 6.78 -25.82 11.22
N ARG A 214 7.80 -26.50 11.79
CA ARG A 214 8.02 -26.54 13.25
C ARG A 214 8.29 -25.16 13.86
N LYS A 215 9.07 -24.30 13.18
CA LYS A 215 9.33 -22.91 13.63
C LYS A 215 8.04 -22.10 13.58
N SER A 216 7.26 -22.23 12.51
CA SER A 216 5.99 -21.51 12.34
C SER A 216 4.97 -21.86 13.43
N ILE A 217 4.79 -23.14 13.72
CA ILE A 217 3.91 -23.60 14.80
C ILE A 217 4.36 -23.03 16.13
N ARG A 218 5.65 -23.10 16.46
CA ARG A 218 6.19 -22.56 17.72
C ARG A 218 5.98 -21.05 17.83
N CYS A 219 6.18 -20.31 16.73
CA CYS A 219 5.94 -18.87 16.70
C CYS A 219 4.48 -18.55 17.02
N ARG A 220 3.52 -19.19 16.35
CA ARG A 220 2.09 -19.00 16.59
C ARG A 220 1.68 -19.33 18.03
N THR A 221 2.14 -20.46 18.58
CA THR A 221 1.87 -20.83 19.98
C THR A 221 2.37 -19.76 20.96
N ARG A 222 3.53 -19.15 20.70
CA ARG A 222 4.06 -18.06 21.53
C ARG A 222 3.24 -16.78 21.42
N LEU A 223 2.78 -16.43 20.21
CA LEU A 223 1.89 -15.29 19.98
C LEU A 223 0.56 -15.47 20.72
N GLU A 224 -0.04 -16.68 20.67
CA GLU A 224 -1.25 -17.02 21.42
C GLU A 224 -1.03 -16.88 22.92
N ALA A 225 0.07 -17.42 23.46
CA ALA A 225 0.42 -17.33 24.87
C ALA A 225 0.65 -15.89 25.35
N LYS A 226 1.08 -14.99 24.46
CA LYS A 226 1.24 -13.55 24.73
C LYS A 226 -0.05 -12.74 24.54
N GLY A 227 -1.15 -13.37 24.10
CA GLY A 227 -2.46 -12.73 23.97
C GLY A 227 -2.69 -11.94 22.68
N PHE A 228 -1.89 -12.19 21.64
CA PHE A 228 -2.16 -11.57 20.32
C PHE A 228 -3.51 -12.00 19.75
N PRO A 229 -4.25 -11.12 19.06
CA PRO A 229 -5.53 -11.46 18.47
C PRO A 229 -5.43 -12.62 17.47
N ALA A 230 -6.35 -13.57 17.51
CA ALA A 230 -6.35 -14.74 16.61
C ALA A 230 -6.34 -14.33 15.12
N GLN A 231 -7.01 -13.24 14.78
CA GLN A 231 -7.02 -12.69 13.41
C GLN A 231 -5.63 -12.20 12.99
N ALA A 232 -4.90 -11.52 13.88
CA ALA A 232 -3.52 -11.08 13.61
C ALA A 232 -2.59 -12.29 13.44
N ILE A 233 -2.69 -13.30 14.31
CA ILE A 233 -1.90 -14.53 14.18
C ILE A 233 -2.20 -15.26 12.86
N ALA A 234 -3.46 -15.27 12.41
CA ALA A 234 -3.87 -15.89 11.15
C ALA A 234 -3.32 -15.14 9.92
N SER A 235 -3.09 -13.83 10.00
CA SER A 235 -2.51 -13.04 8.90
C SER A 235 -1.01 -13.27 8.70
N LEU A 236 -0.30 -13.83 9.70
CA LEU A 236 1.10 -14.18 9.55
C LEU A 236 1.26 -15.33 8.53
N HIS A 237 1.95 -15.08 7.44
CA HIS A 237 2.30 -16.11 6.46
C HIS A 237 3.62 -16.79 6.85
N ALA A 238 3.50 -17.93 7.51
CA ALA A 238 4.62 -18.74 7.96
C ALA A 238 4.25 -20.24 7.89
N PRO A 239 5.05 -21.08 7.21
CA PRO A 239 6.27 -20.76 6.46
C PRO A 239 6.05 -19.76 5.33
N ALA A 240 7.05 -18.88 5.09
CA ALA A 240 6.97 -17.84 4.06
C ALA A 240 7.06 -18.43 2.65
N GLY A 241 6.46 -17.70 1.68
CA GLY A 241 6.56 -18.02 0.25
C GLY A 241 5.54 -19.03 -0.26
N LEU A 242 5.67 -19.36 -1.54
CA LEU A 242 4.89 -20.41 -2.19
C LEU A 242 5.52 -21.78 -1.92
N GLU A 243 4.69 -22.83 -1.85
CA GLU A 243 5.16 -24.20 -1.68
C GLU A 243 5.64 -24.77 -3.03
N ILE A 244 6.91 -24.55 -3.35
CA ILE A 244 7.55 -25.01 -4.61
C ILE A 244 8.77 -25.89 -4.37
N ALA A 245 8.93 -26.44 -3.15
CA ALA A 245 10.08 -27.26 -2.76
C ALA A 245 11.44 -26.55 -2.98
N ALA A 246 11.52 -25.24 -2.73
CA ALA A 246 12.73 -24.45 -2.91
C ALA A 246 13.80 -24.80 -1.87
N GLU A 247 15.06 -24.99 -2.31
CA GLU A 247 16.20 -25.39 -1.47
C GLU A 247 17.29 -24.32 -1.44
N THR A 248 17.63 -23.73 -2.57
CA THR A 248 18.69 -22.71 -2.68
C THR A 248 18.17 -21.32 -2.32
N PRO A 249 19.04 -20.38 -1.89
CA PRO A 249 18.64 -19.00 -1.64
C PRO A 249 17.92 -18.35 -2.83
N ALA A 250 18.32 -18.64 -4.06
CA ALA A 250 17.67 -18.12 -5.26
C ALA A 250 16.27 -18.71 -5.47
N GLU A 251 16.08 -20.01 -5.29
CA GLU A 251 14.77 -20.66 -5.37
C GLU A 251 13.83 -20.18 -4.27
N ILE A 252 14.35 -20.02 -3.04
CA ILE A 252 13.60 -19.46 -1.92
C ILE A 252 13.16 -18.02 -2.24
N ALA A 253 14.04 -17.21 -2.86
CA ALA A 253 13.67 -15.87 -3.30
C ALA A 253 12.53 -15.90 -4.34
N VAL A 254 12.54 -16.84 -5.28
CA VAL A 254 11.44 -17.04 -6.24
C VAL A 254 10.12 -17.35 -5.53
N ALA A 255 10.15 -18.28 -4.54
CA ALA A 255 8.97 -18.63 -3.75
C ALA A 255 8.40 -17.42 -3.00
N LEU A 256 9.27 -16.63 -2.35
CA LEU A 256 8.91 -15.45 -1.56
C LEU A 256 8.38 -14.32 -2.44
N VAL A 257 9.08 -13.96 -3.49
CA VAL A 257 8.67 -12.88 -4.40
C VAL A 257 7.44 -13.29 -5.21
N GLY A 258 7.33 -14.54 -5.60
CA GLY A 258 6.13 -15.09 -6.24
C GLY A 258 4.88 -14.93 -5.37
N TYR A 259 5.00 -15.19 -4.07
CA TYR A 259 3.92 -14.92 -3.11
C TYR A 259 3.57 -13.43 -3.05
N LEU A 260 4.56 -12.55 -2.98
CA LEU A 260 4.35 -11.09 -2.95
C LEU A 260 3.63 -10.59 -4.21
N ILE A 261 4.02 -11.10 -5.39
CA ILE A 261 3.35 -10.76 -6.66
C ILE A 261 1.89 -11.24 -6.64
N LYS A 262 1.63 -12.44 -6.11
CA LYS A 262 0.26 -12.95 -5.94
C LYS A 262 -0.56 -12.04 -5.04
N GLN A 263 -0.03 -11.61 -3.89
CA GLN A 263 -0.73 -10.70 -2.97
C GLN A 263 -1.03 -9.32 -3.60
N ARG A 264 -0.13 -8.82 -4.44
CA ARG A 264 -0.29 -7.53 -5.12
C ARG A 264 -1.33 -7.57 -6.24
N ARG A 265 -1.60 -8.71 -6.85
CA ARG A 265 -2.42 -8.84 -8.07
C ARG A 265 -3.69 -9.65 -7.89
N GLY A 266 -3.82 -10.36 -6.79
CA GLY A 266 -4.97 -11.18 -6.44
C GLY A 266 -5.82 -10.57 -5.40
#